data_a7b4b7c1a50ff11e69d1ba2366a24dbf
#
_entry.id   a7b4b7c1a50ff11e69d1ba2366a24dbf
#
_cell.length_a   1.000
_cell.length_b   1.000
_cell.length_c   1.000
_cell.angle_alpha   90.00
_cell.angle_beta   90.00
_cell.angle_gamma   90.00
#
_symmetry.space_group_name_H-M   'P 1'
#
loop_
_entity.id
_entity.type
_entity.pdbx_description
1 polymer ?
#
loop_
_entity_poly.entity_id
_entity_poly.type
_entity_poly.pdbx_seq_one_letter_code
_entity_poly.pdbx_strand_id
1 'polypeptide(L)'
;MEDIFTIANKNFNSRLIVGTGKYKNFEETANAVKASDADIVTVAVRRVNILNKGEPLLMDYLDPKSITYLPNTAGCYSSEEALRTLRLAREMGGWRLVKLEVLGDKKTLYPNMIETIKSTEVLVKEGFEVMVYCTDDPILSKKLEDAGACAIMPLGAPIGSGIGIQNKTNISLIKEQSSVTVIVDAGVGTA
;
A
#
# COMPACT_ATOMS: atom_id res chain seq x y z
N MET A 1 5.64 6.15 -27.33
CA MET A 1 5.87 6.67 -25.97
C MET A 1 5.91 5.47 -25.05
N GLU A 2 6.99 5.30 -24.31
CA GLU A 2 7.03 4.28 -23.27
C GLU A 2 5.97 4.63 -22.23
N ASP A 3 5.13 3.66 -21.88
CA ASP A 3 4.08 3.80 -20.87
C ASP A 3 4.70 3.68 -19.47
N ILE A 4 5.29 4.77 -18.98
CA ILE A 4 6.01 4.81 -17.70
C ILE A 4 5.01 4.96 -16.54
N PHE A 5 5.07 4.05 -15.59
CA PHE A 5 4.31 4.12 -14.35
C PHE A 5 5.13 4.84 -13.27
N THR A 6 4.61 5.95 -12.75
CA THR A 6 5.35 6.81 -11.81
C THR A 6 4.61 6.95 -10.47
N ILE A 7 5.31 6.74 -9.35
CA ILE A 7 4.82 7.00 -7.99
C ILE A 7 5.90 7.79 -7.24
N ALA A 8 5.55 8.89 -6.59
CA ALA A 8 6.46 9.71 -5.78
C ALA A 8 7.79 10.03 -6.52
N ASN A 9 7.69 10.42 -7.80
CA ASN A 9 8.83 10.71 -8.69
C ASN A 9 9.76 9.51 -8.98
N LYS A 10 9.36 8.28 -8.69
CA LYS A 10 10.04 7.05 -9.06
C LYS A 10 9.31 6.37 -10.21
N ASN A 11 10.06 5.93 -11.20
CA ASN A 11 9.54 5.21 -12.36
C ASN A 11 9.59 3.71 -12.12
N PHE A 12 8.54 3.01 -12.53
CA PHE A 12 8.38 1.56 -12.43
C PHE A 12 7.97 1.00 -13.79
N ASN A 13 8.42 -0.21 -14.09
CA ASN A 13 8.06 -0.90 -15.32
C ASN A 13 6.75 -1.69 -15.17
N SER A 14 6.53 -2.23 -13.97
CA SER A 14 5.33 -3.01 -13.66
C SER A 14 4.27 -2.17 -12.97
N ARG A 15 3.01 -2.31 -13.43
CA ARG A 15 1.83 -1.72 -12.77
C ARG A 15 1.27 -2.60 -11.65
N LEU A 16 1.84 -3.79 -11.45
CA LEU A 16 1.42 -4.74 -10.43
C LEU A 16 2.21 -4.53 -9.13
N ILE A 17 1.48 -4.42 -8.02
CA ILE A 17 2.03 -4.43 -6.67
C ILE A 17 1.63 -5.75 -6.01
N VAL A 18 2.61 -6.50 -5.48
CA VAL A 18 2.37 -7.80 -4.86
C VAL A 18 2.43 -7.69 -3.34
N GLY A 19 1.43 -8.29 -2.67
CA GLY A 19 1.43 -8.44 -1.22
C GLY A 19 2.25 -9.67 -0.79
N THR A 20 3.00 -9.57 0.31
CA THR A 20 3.87 -10.66 0.80
C THR A 20 3.31 -11.43 2.00
N GLY A 21 2.10 -11.13 2.44
CA GLY A 21 1.58 -11.58 3.75
C GLY A 21 0.88 -12.94 3.80
N LYS A 22 0.69 -13.64 2.67
CA LYS A 22 -0.17 -14.85 2.59
C LYS A 22 0.52 -16.08 2.01
N TYR A 23 1.77 -15.99 1.63
CA TYR A 23 2.55 -17.12 1.16
C TYR A 23 3.00 -18.02 2.32
N LYS A 24 3.28 -19.26 2.01
CA LYS A 24 3.66 -20.31 2.97
C LYS A 24 5.03 -20.04 3.62
N ASN A 25 5.96 -19.51 2.85
CA ASN A 25 7.32 -19.16 3.27
C ASN A 25 7.92 -18.08 2.36
N PHE A 26 9.12 -17.58 2.68
CA PHE A 26 9.80 -16.54 1.91
C PHE A 26 10.26 -16.98 0.53
N GLU A 27 10.60 -18.25 0.35
CA GLU A 27 10.98 -18.80 -0.95
C GLU A 27 9.79 -18.79 -1.93
N GLU A 28 8.60 -19.23 -1.48
CA GLU A 28 7.37 -19.15 -2.27
C GLU A 28 7.00 -17.70 -2.57
N THR A 29 7.16 -16.79 -1.61
CA THR A 29 6.97 -15.36 -1.80
C THR A 29 7.89 -14.82 -2.91
N ALA A 30 9.18 -15.12 -2.82
CA ALA A 30 10.17 -14.67 -3.80
C ALA A 30 9.90 -15.21 -5.20
N ASN A 31 9.51 -16.49 -5.30
CA ASN A 31 9.14 -17.10 -6.58
C ASN A 31 7.89 -16.45 -7.19
N ALA A 32 6.88 -16.15 -6.38
CA ALA A 32 5.66 -15.46 -6.84
C ALA A 32 5.97 -14.03 -7.31
N VAL A 33 6.75 -13.28 -6.55
CA VAL A 33 7.18 -11.92 -6.94
C VAL A 33 7.97 -11.96 -8.25
N LYS A 34 8.92 -12.87 -8.38
CA LYS A 34 9.70 -13.04 -9.62
C LYS A 34 8.82 -13.43 -10.82
N ALA A 35 7.86 -14.34 -10.60
CA ALA A 35 6.95 -14.77 -11.66
C ALA A 35 5.95 -13.65 -12.07
N SER A 36 5.62 -12.73 -11.18
CA SER A 36 4.72 -11.61 -11.44
C SER A 36 5.38 -10.43 -12.15
N ASP A 37 6.71 -10.38 -12.20
CA ASP A 37 7.50 -9.25 -12.70
C ASP A 37 7.13 -7.91 -12.04
N ALA A 38 6.74 -7.95 -10.77
CA ALA A 38 6.36 -6.75 -10.01
C ALA A 38 7.61 -6.03 -9.48
N ASP A 39 7.65 -4.72 -9.65
CA ASP A 39 8.72 -3.86 -9.13
C ASP A 39 8.52 -3.46 -7.66
N ILE A 40 7.29 -3.61 -7.15
CA ILE A 40 6.92 -3.18 -5.79
C ILE A 40 6.28 -4.34 -5.02
N VAL A 41 6.74 -4.54 -3.79
CA VAL A 41 6.13 -5.50 -2.85
C VAL A 41 5.68 -4.81 -1.56
N THR A 42 4.46 -5.08 -1.12
CA THR A 42 4.00 -4.57 0.18
C THR A 42 4.47 -5.47 1.30
N VAL A 43 4.91 -4.86 2.40
CA VAL A 43 5.40 -5.55 3.59
C VAL A 43 4.71 -5.01 4.83
N ALA A 44 3.96 -5.86 5.53
CA ALA A 44 3.36 -5.45 6.80
C ALA A 44 4.45 -5.28 7.86
N VAL A 45 4.69 -4.05 8.32
CA VAL A 45 5.74 -3.74 9.30
C VAL A 45 5.61 -4.61 10.55
N ARG A 46 4.40 -4.87 11.02
CA ARG A 46 4.13 -5.74 12.18
C ARG A 46 4.57 -7.21 11.98
N ARG A 47 4.77 -7.65 10.75
CA ARG A 47 5.14 -9.03 10.40
C ARG A 47 6.61 -9.17 10.03
N VAL A 48 7.32 -8.05 9.86
CA VAL A 48 8.75 -8.08 9.60
C VAL A 48 9.45 -8.38 10.91
N ASN A 49 10.02 -9.58 11.01
CA ASN A 49 10.70 -10.06 12.21
C ASN A 49 12.12 -9.47 12.26
N ILE A 50 12.23 -8.15 12.45
CA ILE A 50 13.50 -7.42 12.40
C ILE A 50 14.32 -7.63 13.69
N LEU A 51 13.70 -8.18 14.73
CA LEU A 51 14.33 -8.37 16.04
C LEU A 51 14.92 -9.78 16.27
N ASN A 52 14.56 -10.76 15.47
CA ASN A 52 15.10 -12.13 15.59
C ASN A 52 16.43 -12.25 14.86
N LYS A 53 17.50 -12.02 15.58
CA LYS A 53 18.85 -12.31 15.09
C LYS A 53 19.01 -13.82 14.88
N GLY A 54 19.12 -14.23 13.62
CA GLY A 54 19.42 -15.63 13.25
C GLY A 54 18.35 -16.35 12.42
N GLU A 55 17.18 -15.76 12.21
CA GLU A 55 16.19 -16.25 11.26
C GLU A 55 16.32 -15.53 9.91
N PRO A 56 16.11 -16.22 8.77
CA PRO A 56 16.13 -15.61 7.46
C PRO A 56 15.07 -14.47 7.36
N LEU A 57 15.42 -13.37 6.72
CA LEU A 57 14.52 -12.26 6.43
C LEU A 57 14.03 -12.35 4.99
N LEU A 58 12.89 -11.72 4.69
CA LEU A 58 12.41 -11.64 3.31
C LEU A 58 13.44 -10.98 2.39
N MET A 59 14.24 -10.06 2.90
CA MET A 59 15.31 -9.37 2.16
C MET A 59 16.48 -10.29 1.75
N ASP A 60 16.61 -11.45 2.35
CA ASP A 60 17.60 -12.47 1.94
C ASP A 60 17.15 -13.22 0.68
N TYR A 61 15.85 -13.19 0.36
CA TYR A 61 15.24 -13.84 -0.79
C TYR A 61 14.86 -12.86 -1.92
N LEU A 62 14.59 -11.59 -1.57
CA LEU A 62 14.23 -10.52 -2.48
C LEU A 62 15.18 -9.34 -2.26
N ASP A 63 16.16 -9.17 -3.16
CA ASP A 63 17.18 -8.13 -3.05
C ASP A 63 16.54 -6.72 -3.08
N PRO A 64 16.70 -5.89 -2.02
CA PRO A 64 16.18 -4.52 -1.98
C PRO A 64 16.74 -3.59 -3.07
N LYS A 65 17.79 -4.00 -3.79
CA LYS A 65 18.32 -3.25 -4.94
C LYS A 65 17.49 -3.47 -6.21
N SER A 66 16.81 -4.59 -6.32
CA SER A 66 15.99 -4.97 -7.48
C SER A 66 14.49 -4.76 -7.26
N ILE A 67 14.04 -4.74 -6.00
CA ILE A 67 12.63 -4.63 -5.62
C ILE A 67 12.42 -3.43 -4.68
N THR A 68 11.38 -2.66 -4.91
CA THR A 68 10.95 -1.60 -4.00
C THR A 68 10.08 -2.18 -2.90
N TYR A 69 10.56 -2.13 -1.67
CA TYR A 69 9.77 -2.49 -0.49
C TYR A 69 8.84 -1.34 -0.11
N LEU A 70 7.56 -1.64 0.02
CA LEU A 70 6.50 -0.71 0.41
C LEU A 70 5.94 -1.12 1.79
N PRO A 71 6.51 -0.61 2.90
CA PRO A 71 5.98 -0.88 4.23
C PRO A 71 4.53 -0.42 4.37
N ASN A 72 3.69 -1.25 4.97
CA ASN A 72 2.29 -0.92 5.20
C ASN A 72 1.87 -1.06 6.66
N THR A 73 0.75 -0.44 6.99
CA THR A 73 0.13 -0.48 8.32
C THR A 73 -1.01 -1.49 8.41
N ALA A 74 -0.94 -2.58 7.66
CA ALA A 74 -1.95 -3.63 7.69
C ALA A 74 -2.22 -4.12 9.12
N GLY A 75 -3.49 -4.10 9.53
CA GLY A 75 -3.93 -4.48 10.87
C GLY A 75 -3.85 -3.35 11.90
N CYS A 76 -3.65 -2.09 11.51
CA CYS A 76 -3.83 -0.92 12.36
C CYS A 76 -5.28 -0.45 12.32
N TYR A 77 -5.86 -0.18 13.50
CA TYR A 77 -7.26 0.23 13.67
C TYR A 77 -7.41 1.66 14.24
N SER A 78 -6.29 2.36 14.43
CA SER A 78 -6.28 3.76 14.83
C SER A 78 -5.16 4.52 14.13
N SER A 79 -5.33 5.84 14.03
CA SER A 79 -4.29 6.76 13.54
C SER A 79 -2.98 6.60 14.34
N GLU A 80 -3.08 6.54 15.67
CA GLU A 80 -1.92 6.42 16.55
C GLU A 80 -1.09 5.16 16.24
N GLU A 81 -1.75 4.01 16.09
CA GLU A 81 -1.08 2.76 15.73
C GLU A 81 -0.39 2.85 14.36
N ALA A 82 -1.07 3.41 13.36
CA ALA A 82 -0.54 3.55 12.02
C ALA A 82 0.68 4.49 12.00
N LEU A 83 0.60 5.65 12.62
CA LEU A 83 1.69 6.61 12.73
C LEU A 83 2.92 6.00 13.42
N ARG A 84 2.72 5.35 14.57
CA ARG A 84 3.80 4.67 15.29
C ARG A 84 4.46 3.59 14.43
N THR A 85 3.67 2.82 13.70
CA THR A 85 4.16 1.74 12.84
C THR A 85 5.03 2.26 11.70
N LEU A 86 4.62 3.33 11.01
CA LEU A 86 5.40 3.90 9.90
C LEU A 86 6.63 4.68 10.37
N ARG A 87 6.56 5.36 11.50
CA ARG A 87 7.75 5.97 12.11
C ARG A 87 8.80 4.91 12.45
N LEU A 88 8.37 3.78 13.03
CA LEU A 88 9.26 2.64 13.29
C LEU A 88 9.86 2.10 11.99
N ALA A 89 9.08 1.93 10.92
CA ALA A 89 9.60 1.51 9.62
C ALA A 89 10.69 2.45 9.13
N ARG A 90 10.49 3.77 9.22
CA ARG A 90 11.50 4.75 8.82
C ARG A 90 12.78 4.67 9.66
N GLU A 91 12.66 4.50 10.97
CA GLU A 91 13.81 4.34 11.87
C GLU A 91 14.63 3.09 11.55
N MET A 92 13.96 1.99 11.19
CA MET A 92 14.59 0.71 10.94
C MET A 92 15.21 0.56 9.54
N GLY A 93 14.57 1.09 8.52
CA GLY A 93 14.97 0.86 7.12
C GLY A 93 15.05 2.12 6.27
N GLY A 94 14.87 3.30 6.83
CA GLY A 94 14.93 4.56 6.08
C GLY A 94 13.77 4.78 5.11
N TRP A 95 12.72 3.94 5.15
CA TRP A 95 11.60 4.00 4.21
C TRP A 95 10.81 5.29 4.35
N ARG A 96 10.70 6.02 3.27
CA ARG A 96 9.86 7.22 3.15
C ARG A 96 8.60 6.94 2.35
N LEU A 97 8.69 6.11 1.29
CA LEU A 97 7.53 5.62 0.54
C LEU A 97 6.85 4.52 1.35
N VAL A 98 5.58 4.73 1.70
CA VAL A 98 4.82 3.87 2.60
C VAL A 98 3.37 3.72 2.15
N LYS A 99 2.73 2.62 2.51
CA LYS A 99 1.29 2.39 2.29
C LYS A 99 0.54 2.52 3.62
N LEU A 100 -0.31 3.53 3.71
CA LEU A 100 -1.14 3.78 4.87
C LEU A 100 -2.47 3.03 4.76
N GLU A 101 -2.79 2.27 5.80
CA GLU A 101 -4.08 1.62 6.02
C GLU A 101 -4.52 1.90 7.46
N VAL A 102 -5.69 2.49 7.67
CA VAL A 102 -6.34 2.58 8.98
C VAL A 102 -7.69 1.91 8.86
N LEU A 103 -7.84 0.72 9.45
CA LEU A 103 -9.05 -0.08 9.30
C LEU A 103 -10.12 0.37 10.29
N GLY A 104 -11.36 0.41 9.84
CA GLY A 104 -12.52 0.79 10.66
C GLY A 104 -13.26 -0.41 11.26
N ASP A 105 -13.22 -1.55 10.59
CA ASP A 105 -13.94 -2.74 11.02
C ASP A 105 -13.11 -4.03 10.82
N LYS A 106 -13.15 -4.92 11.82
CA LYS A 106 -12.37 -6.16 11.82
C LYS A 106 -12.89 -7.24 10.89
N LYS A 107 -14.17 -7.20 10.54
CA LYS A 107 -14.79 -8.20 9.67
C LYS A 107 -14.66 -7.85 8.21
N THR A 108 -14.99 -6.62 7.87
CA THR A 108 -15.02 -6.14 6.49
C THR A 108 -13.69 -5.57 6.02
N LEU A 109 -12.82 -5.16 6.96
CA LEU A 109 -11.54 -4.50 6.71
C LEU A 109 -11.67 -3.21 5.87
N TYR A 110 -12.86 -2.58 5.93
CA TYR A 110 -13.05 -1.26 5.32
C TYR A 110 -12.21 -0.20 6.06
N PRO A 111 -11.68 0.79 5.32
CA PRO A 111 -10.86 1.83 5.94
C PRO A 111 -11.72 2.80 6.76
N ASN A 112 -11.17 3.27 7.87
CA ASN A 112 -11.71 4.40 8.63
C ASN A 112 -11.23 5.69 7.98
N MET A 113 -12.02 6.27 7.11
CA MET A 113 -11.62 7.41 6.29
C MET A 113 -11.27 8.66 7.10
N ILE A 114 -11.92 8.88 8.25
CA ILE A 114 -11.63 10.03 9.14
C ILE A 114 -10.21 9.92 9.69
N GLU A 115 -9.87 8.76 10.26
CA GLU A 115 -8.54 8.49 10.80
C GLU A 115 -7.48 8.39 9.68
N THR A 116 -7.84 7.89 8.51
CA THR A 116 -6.96 7.79 7.34
C THR A 116 -6.53 9.18 6.85
N ILE A 117 -7.47 10.12 6.66
CA ILE A 117 -7.16 11.48 6.22
C ILE A 117 -6.25 12.18 7.24
N LYS A 118 -6.58 12.08 8.53
CA LYS A 118 -5.82 12.64 9.64
C LYS A 118 -4.37 12.10 9.68
N SER A 119 -4.22 10.78 9.50
CA SER A 119 -2.90 10.14 9.48
C SER A 119 -2.10 10.56 8.24
N THR A 120 -2.75 10.72 7.09
CA THR A 120 -2.12 11.19 5.86
C THR A 120 -1.52 12.57 6.05
N GLU A 121 -2.28 13.53 6.58
CA GLU A 121 -1.80 14.90 6.86
C GLU A 121 -0.56 14.92 7.77
N VAL A 122 -0.57 14.09 8.81
CA VAL A 122 0.57 14.01 9.75
C VAL A 122 1.79 13.43 9.08
N LEU A 123 1.66 12.30 8.37
CA LEU A 123 2.77 11.63 7.72
C LEU A 123 3.39 12.47 6.61
N VAL A 124 2.58 13.16 5.81
CA VAL A 124 3.05 14.06 4.76
C VAL A 124 3.86 15.22 5.36
N LYS A 125 3.37 15.84 6.45
CA LYS A 125 4.12 16.89 7.19
C LYS A 125 5.44 16.38 7.75
N GLU A 126 5.52 15.09 8.09
CA GLU A 126 6.74 14.44 8.56
C GLU A 126 7.68 14.01 7.42
N GLY A 127 7.31 14.28 6.16
CA GLY A 127 8.13 14.02 4.98
C GLY A 127 8.04 12.59 4.46
N PHE A 128 6.96 11.85 4.76
CA PHE A 128 6.66 10.58 4.11
C PHE A 128 6.01 10.80 2.74
N GLU A 129 6.26 9.88 1.82
CA GLU A 129 5.58 9.71 0.54
C GLU A 129 4.48 8.67 0.76
N VAL A 130 3.23 9.13 0.91
CA VAL A 130 2.14 8.29 1.41
C VAL A 130 1.24 7.80 0.28
N MET A 131 1.21 6.50 0.04
CA MET A 131 0.19 5.82 -0.75
C MET A 131 -0.94 5.41 0.19
N VAL A 132 -2.20 5.66 -0.15
CA VAL A 132 -3.30 5.57 0.82
C VAL A 132 -4.40 4.61 0.38
N TYR A 133 -4.59 3.52 1.14
CA TYR A 133 -5.75 2.65 1.02
C TYR A 133 -7.01 3.38 1.49
N CYS A 134 -8.05 3.42 0.64
CA CYS A 134 -9.27 4.18 0.89
C CYS A 134 -10.52 3.48 0.34
N THR A 135 -11.68 4.03 0.70
CA THR A 135 -12.93 3.68 0.03
C THR A 135 -12.93 4.20 -1.40
N ASP A 136 -13.85 3.67 -2.22
CA ASP A 136 -14.10 4.12 -3.59
C ASP A 136 -15.00 5.38 -3.66
N ASP A 137 -14.91 6.24 -2.66
CA ASP A 137 -15.61 7.53 -2.61
C ASP A 137 -14.78 8.63 -3.29
N PRO A 138 -15.27 9.25 -4.40
CA PRO A 138 -14.52 10.27 -5.13
C PRO A 138 -14.21 11.53 -4.30
N ILE A 139 -15.09 11.91 -3.37
CA ILE A 139 -14.90 13.10 -2.53
C ILE A 139 -13.82 12.84 -1.48
N LEU A 140 -13.85 11.66 -0.85
CA LEU A 140 -12.85 11.31 0.16
C LEU A 140 -11.48 11.04 -0.49
N SER A 141 -11.45 10.48 -1.70
CA SER A 141 -10.22 10.31 -2.48
C SER A 141 -9.58 11.67 -2.80
N LYS A 142 -10.37 12.67 -3.19
CA LYS A 142 -9.87 14.02 -3.42
C LYS A 142 -9.32 14.67 -2.15
N LYS A 143 -9.96 14.48 -1.00
CA LYS A 143 -9.44 14.95 0.29
C LYS A 143 -8.10 14.34 0.67
N LEU A 144 -7.86 13.06 0.32
CA LEU A 144 -6.56 12.43 0.55
C LEU A 144 -5.47 13.02 -0.34
N GLU A 145 -5.79 13.31 -1.60
CA GLU A 145 -4.87 14.01 -2.50
C GLU A 145 -4.55 15.43 -1.97
N ASP A 146 -5.56 16.19 -1.55
CA ASP A 146 -5.40 17.52 -0.94
C ASP A 146 -4.59 17.48 0.37
N ALA A 147 -4.64 16.35 1.10
CA ALA A 147 -3.80 16.09 2.27
C ALA A 147 -2.34 15.76 1.92
N GLY A 148 -2.02 15.61 0.62
CA GLY A 148 -0.67 15.37 0.11
C GLY A 148 -0.31 13.90 -0.14
N ALA A 149 -1.29 13.01 -0.27
CA ALA A 149 -1.03 11.63 -0.68
C ALA A 149 -0.36 11.60 -2.06
N CYS A 150 0.67 10.76 -2.23
CA CYS A 150 1.36 10.59 -3.52
C CYS A 150 0.71 9.56 -4.43
N ALA A 151 -0.20 8.74 -3.90
CA ALA A 151 -1.05 7.84 -4.66
C ALA A 151 -2.33 7.52 -3.88
N ILE A 152 -3.45 7.38 -4.60
CA ILE A 152 -4.75 6.98 -4.05
C ILE A 152 -5.01 5.53 -4.41
N MET A 153 -5.36 4.72 -3.41
CA MET A 153 -5.55 3.29 -3.56
C MET A 153 -6.98 2.89 -3.17
N PRO A 154 -7.99 3.20 -4.01
CA PRO A 154 -9.37 2.85 -3.73
C PRO A 154 -9.58 1.35 -3.77
N LEU A 155 -10.37 0.81 -2.84
CA LEU A 155 -10.78 -0.59 -2.88
C LEU A 155 -11.62 -0.88 -4.13
N GLY A 156 -11.32 -1.98 -4.81
CA GLY A 156 -12.20 -2.51 -5.87
C GLY A 156 -13.40 -3.22 -5.28
N ALA A 157 -13.16 -4.00 -4.21
CA ALA A 157 -14.14 -4.74 -3.43
C ALA A 157 -13.54 -5.04 -2.04
N PRO A 158 -14.31 -5.59 -1.08
CA PRO A 158 -13.78 -5.97 0.22
C PRO A 158 -12.56 -6.88 0.14
N ILE A 159 -11.59 -6.65 1.01
CA ILE A 159 -10.36 -7.47 1.08
C ILE A 159 -10.71 -8.96 1.17
N GLY A 160 -10.11 -9.77 0.29
CA GLY A 160 -10.29 -11.21 0.24
C GLY A 160 -11.55 -11.69 -0.49
N SER A 161 -12.40 -10.80 -1.02
CA SER A 161 -13.63 -11.17 -1.73
C SER A 161 -13.37 -11.73 -3.13
N GLY A 162 -12.34 -11.26 -3.83
CA GLY A 162 -12.04 -11.65 -5.21
C GLY A 162 -13.12 -11.28 -6.24
N ILE A 163 -13.99 -10.31 -5.93
CA ILE A 163 -15.15 -9.95 -6.76
C ILE A 163 -14.75 -9.04 -7.94
N GLY A 164 -13.59 -8.41 -7.87
CA GLY A 164 -13.15 -7.41 -8.85
C GLY A 164 -13.66 -6.01 -8.52
N ILE A 165 -13.71 -5.12 -9.50
CA ILE A 165 -14.16 -3.75 -9.32
C ILE A 165 -15.69 -3.72 -9.27
N GLN A 166 -16.27 -3.52 -8.09
CA GLN A 166 -17.72 -3.46 -7.90
C GLN A 166 -18.33 -2.16 -8.42
N ASN A 167 -17.69 -1.01 -8.16
CA ASN A 167 -18.19 0.29 -8.57
C ASN A 167 -17.26 0.93 -9.60
N LYS A 168 -17.40 0.51 -10.85
CA LYS A 168 -16.60 1.03 -11.97
C LYS A 168 -16.77 2.53 -12.17
N THR A 169 -17.97 3.07 -11.91
CA THR A 169 -18.25 4.50 -12.05
C THR A 169 -17.44 5.34 -11.09
N ASN A 170 -17.41 4.97 -9.80
CA ASN A 170 -16.62 5.71 -8.81
C ASN A 170 -15.13 5.62 -9.12
N ILE A 171 -14.62 4.45 -9.49
CA ILE A 171 -13.20 4.30 -9.88
C ILE A 171 -12.86 5.18 -11.09
N SER A 172 -13.74 5.27 -12.11
CA SER A 172 -13.54 6.18 -13.23
C SER A 172 -13.52 7.65 -12.80
N LEU A 173 -14.46 8.06 -11.95
CA LEU A 173 -14.51 9.43 -11.42
C LEU A 173 -13.25 9.77 -10.61
N ILE A 174 -12.79 8.86 -9.76
CA ILE A 174 -11.54 9.05 -9.00
C ILE A 174 -10.37 9.22 -9.96
N LYS A 175 -10.24 8.34 -10.96
CA LYS A 175 -9.17 8.42 -11.96
C LYS A 175 -9.20 9.71 -12.76
N GLU A 176 -10.38 10.20 -13.15
CA GLU A 176 -10.55 11.41 -13.97
C GLU A 176 -10.19 12.69 -13.21
N GLN A 177 -10.50 12.75 -11.92
CA GLN A 177 -10.27 13.94 -11.09
C GLN A 177 -8.89 13.99 -10.42
N SER A 178 -8.20 12.83 -10.33
CA SER A 178 -6.95 12.72 -9.59
C SER A 178 -5.76 13.22 -10.40
N SER A 179 -4.92 14.04 -9.80
CA SER A 179 -3.62 14.46 -10.36
C SER A 179 -2.46 13.57 -9.89
N VAL A 180 -2.73 12.65 -8.96
CA VAL A 180 -1.78 11.63 -8.49
C VAL A 180 -2.14 10.25 -9.03
N THR A 181 -1.22 9.31 -8.91
CA THR A 181 -1.45 7.93 -9.37
C THR A 181 -2.60 7.27 -8.63
N VAL A 182 -3.51 6.63 -9.38
CA VAL A 182 -4.61 5.82 -8.84
C VAL A 182 -4.31 4.35 -9.07
N ILE A 183 -4.37 3.56 -7.98
CA ILE A 183 -4.09 2.13 -8.00
C ILE A 183 -5.28 1.41 -7.36
N VAL A 184 -5.97 0.54 -8.08
CA VAL A 184 -7.04 -0.25 -7.48
C VAL A 184 -6.44 -1.25 -6.49
N ASP A 185 -6.88 -1.16 -5.24
CA ASP A 185 -6.47 -2.05 -4.15
C ASP A 185 -7.63 -2.98 -3.77
N ALA A 186 -7.35 -4.04 -3.05
CA ALA A 186 -8.32 -4.92 -2.41
C ALA A 186 -9.41 -5.56 -3.33
N GLY A 187 -9.72 -6.80 -3.05
CA GLY A 187 -10.85 -7.51 -3.64
C GLY A 187 -10.77 -7.79 -5.15
N VAL A 188 -9.64 -7.50 -5.79
CA VAL A 188 -9.49 -7.60 -7.25
C VAL A 188 -9.64 -9.04 -7.76
N GLY A 189 -9.06 -10.02 -7.06
CA GLY A 189 -9.16 -11.44 -7.41
C GLY A 189 -8.21 -11.83 -8.53
N THR A 190 -8.70 -11.83 -9.76
CA THR A 190 -7.93 -12.16 -10.96
C THR A 190 -7.82 -10.97 -11.90
N ALA A 191 -6.84 -11.05 -12.78
CA ALA A 191 -6.68 -10.06 -13.85
C ALA A 191 -7.81 -10.14 -14.88
#